data_ad68bfe3adc915625b871236f9b68f7a
#
_entry.id   ad68bfe3adc915625b871236f9b68f7a
#
_cell.length_a   1.000
_cell.length_b   1.000
_cell.length_c   1.000
_cell.angle_alpha   90.00
_cell.angle_beta   90.00
_cell.angle_gamma   90.00
#
_symmetry.space_group_name_H-M   'P 1'
#
loop_
_entity.id
_entity.type
_entity.pdbx_description
1 polymer ?
#
loop_
_entity_poly.entity_id
_entity_poly.type
_entity_poly.pdbx_seq_one_letter_code
_entity_poly.pdbx_strand_id
1 'polypeptide(L)'
;MPLTIVIVALISIAVVGPSHIAQAHGSLESPASRTYACYLEDPQNPTMPACQAAIAAGGTQPLYDWFGVLNSAAAGRTVGYIPDGKLCSGNNPKYAAYDAPRADWPATNLNSGSQFTFTYGAWVPHPGNFRFYVTNSTYDPTKPLTWANLDSQPFLTVNPEPAPANGVYTMTGQLPALTGRQIIYVVWTRSDSNETFYSCSDVVFGTGGVFPTPTPAPPPTCTAVATITNTWQGGYQANVAVTNTGTLAVIPWVVSWTLPTGVTLVSGWNATVTQDSNKIIATAPSWQHSLPAGSTTSIGYVATGTAVPGPTGIVLNGATCT
;
A
#
# COMPACT_ATOMS: atom_id res chain seq x y z
N MET A 1 14.88 -66.42 31.57
CA MET A 1 13.82 -65.51 31.00
C MET A 1 14.52 -64.27 30.50
N PRO A 2 14.60 -64.00 29.20
CA PRO A 2 15.19 -62.80 28.68
C PRO A 2 14.17 -61.65 28.71
N LEU A 3 14.57 -60.52 29.23
CA LEU A 3 13.82 -59.29 29.33
C LEU A 3 13.86 -58.53 27.97
N THR A 4 12.76 -58.44 27.28
CA THR A 4 12.65 -57.74 26.00
C THR A 4 12.38 -56.28 26.28
N ILE A 5 13.34 -55.41 25.98
CA ILE A 5 13.19 -53.97 26.06
C ILE A 5 12.50 -53.47 24.77
N VAL A 6 11.30 -52.96 24.87
CA VAL A 6 10.59 -52.28 23.77
C VAL A 6 10.99 -50.83 23.78
N ILE A 7 11.72 -50.38 22.75
CA ILE A 7 12.05 -48.98 22.52
C ILE A 7 10.88 -48.35 21.72
N VAL A 8 10.10 -47.49 22.36
CA VAL A 8 9.09 -46.67 21.69
C VAL A 8 9.76 -45.41 21.12
N ALA A 9 9.91 -45.37 19.81
CA ALA A 9 10.39 -44.17 19.13
C ALA A 9 9.24 -43.12 19.03
N LEU A 10 9.36 -42.02 19.74
CA LEU A 10 8.48 -40.87 19.60
C LEU A 10 8.83 -40.12 18.31
N ILE A 11 8.00 -40.26 17.29
CA ILE A 11 8.11 -39.47 16.07
C ILE A 11 7.44 -38.10 16.35
N SER A 12 8.26 -37.05 16.50
CA SER A 12 7.78 -35.68 16.57
C SER A 12 7.37 -35.21 15.17
N ILE A 13 6.08 -35.14 14.91
CA ILE A 13 5.54 -34.54 13.68
C ILE A 13 5.63 -33.02 13.87
N ALA A 14 6.57 -32.38 13.19
CA ALA A 14 6.60 -30.91 13.05
C ALA A 14 5.40 -30.49 12.20
N VAL A 15 4.38 -29.89 12.81
CA VAL A 15 3.29 -29.25 12.08
C VAL A 15 3.85 -27.96 11.49
N VAL A 16 4.21 -27.98 10.21
CA VAL A 16 4.49 -26.78 9.44
C VAL A 16 3.14 -26.11 9.19
N GLY A 17 2.79 -25.12 10.01
CA GLY A 17 1.64 -24.27 9.76
C GLY A 17 1.78 -23.54 8.42
N PRO A 18 0.67 -23.21 7.71
CA PRO A 18 0.75 -22.43 6.51
C PRO A 18 1.41 -21.08 6.85
N SER A 19 2.53 -20.79 6.18
CA SER A 19 3.13 -19.46 6.23
C SER A 19 2.13 -18.49 5.62
N HIS A 20 1.49 -17.65 6.45
CA HIS A 20 0.71 -16.53 5.98
C HIS A 20 1.67 -15.58 5.27
N ILE A 21 1.65 -15.58 3.95
CA ILE A 21 2.37 -14.59 3.14
C ILE A 21 1.65 -13.27 3.40
N ALA A 22 2.26 -12.39 4.19
CA ALA A 22 1.76 -11.04 4.36
C ALA A 22 1.76 -10.37 2.97
N GLN A 23 0.57 -10.05 2.46
CA GLN A 23 0.45 -9.33 1.20
C GLN A 23 0.98 -7.91 1.41
N ALA A 24 2.02 -7.53 0.67
CA ALA A 24 2.46 -6.15 0.59
C ALA A 24 1.40 -5.31 -0.13
N HIS A 25 1.28 -4.05 0.28
CA HIS A 25 0.37 -3.11 -0.35
C HIS A 25 1.08 -1.77 -0.51
N GLY A 26 1.09 -1.23 -1.72
CA GLY A 26 1.69 0.07 -1.94
C GLY A 26 1.54 0.58 -3.36
N SER A 27 1.55 1.90 -3.51
CA SER A 27 1.55 2.60 -4.78
C SER A 27 2.15 3.99 -4.65
N LEU A 28 2.55 4.58 -5.75
CA LEU A 28 3.04 5.96 -5.76
C LEU A 28 1.86 6.91 -5.52
N GLU A 29 1.99 7.75 -4.48
CA GLU A 29 1.01 8.77 -4.09
C GLU A 29 1.39 10.17 -4.61
N SER A 30 2.69 10.44 -4.68
CA SER A 30 3.21 11.71 -5.25
C SER A 30 4.46 11.43 -6.09
N PRO A 31 4.39 11.70 -7.42
CA PRO A 31 3.20 12.03 -8.19
C PRO A 31 2.21 10.86 -8.20
N ALA A 32 0.90 11.16 -8.18
CA ALA A 32 -0.14 10.15 -8.03
C ALA A 32 -0.14 9.14 -9.19
N SER A 33 -0.16 7.84 -8.87
CA SER A 33 -0.35 6.80 -9.87
C SER A 33 -1.75 6.86 -10.48
N ARG A 34 -1.97 6.31 -11.69
CA ARG A 34 -3.28 6.30 -12.35
C ARG A 34 -4.38 5.73 -11.47
N THR A 35 -4.10 4.62 -10.79
CA THR A 35 -5.07 3.99 -9.89
C THR A 35 -5.36 4.87 -8.67
N TYR A 36 -4.34 5.46 -8.06
CA TYR A 36 -4.50 6.37 -6.92
C TYR A 36 -5.18 7.68 -7.33
N ALA A 37 -4.81 8.28 -8.45
CA ALA A 37 -5.44 9.49 -8.97
C ALA A 37 -6.95 9.30 -9.20
N CYS A 38 -7.34 8.18 -9.81
CA CYS A 38 -8.75 7.86 -10.03
C CYS A 38 -9.49 7.47 -8.74
N TYR A 39 -8.79 6.92 -7.74
CA TYR A 39 -9.35 6.72 -6.42
C TYR A 39 -9.69 8.05 -5.73
N LEU A 40 -8.80 9.06 -5.84
CA LEU A 40 -9.02 10.40 -5.29
C LEU A 40 -10.18 11.16 -5.93
N GLU A 41 -10.58 10.76 -7.15
CA GLU A 41 -11.71 11.31 -7.90
C GLU A 41 -13.09 10.84 -7.40
N ASP A 42 -13.17 10.02 -6.38
CA ASP A 42 -14.35 9.25 -5.95
C ASP A 42 -14.73 8.15 -6.96
N PRO A 43 -14.45 6.87 -6.66
CA PRO A 43 -14.80 5.73 -7.52
C PRO A 43 -16.28 5.61 -7.89
N GLN A 44 -17.18 6.22 -7.12
CA GLN A 44 -18.62 6.18 -7.38
C GLN A 44 -19.09 7.33 -8.29
N ASN A 45 -18.37 8.46 -8.32
CA ASN A 45 -18.74 9.65 -9.07
C ASN A 45 -17.52 10.33 -9.72
N PRO A 46 -16.72 9.61 -10.53
CA PRO A 46 -15.52 10.18 -11.14
C PRO A 46 -15.89 11.31 -12.12
N THR A 47 -15.13 12.39 -12.10
CA THR A 47 -15.35 13.53 -12.99
C THR A 47 -14.38 13.53 -14.17
N MET A 48 -13.19 12.94 -14.03
CA MET A 48 -12.19 12.89 -15.09
C MET A 48 -12.49 11.81 -16.12
N PRO A 49 -12.50 12.14 -17.43
CA PRO A 49 -12.90 11.19 -18.48
C PRO A 49 -12.07 9.91 -18.53
N ALA A 50 -10.77 9.98 -18.21
CA ALA A 50 -9.93 8.78 -18.17
C ALA A 50 -10.34 7.83 -17.04
N CYS A 51 -10.66 8.36 -15.84
CA CYS A 51 -11.13 7.57 -14.70
C CYS A 51 -12.52 6.97 -14.97
N GLN A 52 -13.44 7.73 -15.59
CA GLN A 52 -14.74 7.22 -16.04
C GLN A 52 -14.58 6.05 -17.01
N ALA A 53 -13.69 6.19 -17.99
CA ALA A 53 -13.42 5.14 -18.98
C ALA A 53 -12.78 3.90 -18.33
N ALA A 54 -11.85 4.08 -17.38
CA ALA A 54 -11.24 2.97 -16.67
C ALA A 54 -12.27 2.20 -15.82
N ILE A 55 -13.17 2.90 -15.14
CA ILE A 55 -14.27 2.30 -14.37
C ILE A 55 -15.25 1.58 -15.29
N ALA A 56 -15.62 2.17 -16.43
CA ALA A 56 -16.50 1.54 -17.41
C ALA A 56 -15.91 0.24 -17.96
N ALA A 57 -14.58 0.16 -18.12
CA ALA A 57 -13.88 -1.01 -18.65
C ALA A 57 -13.56 -2.07 -17.59
N GLY A 58 -13.21 -1.67 -16.36
CA GLY A 58 -12.67 -2.55 -15.31
C GLY A 58 -13.46 -2.58 -14.01
N GLY A 59 -14.55 -1.81 -13.91
CA GLY A 59 -15.31 -1.64 -12.67
C GLY A 59 -14.59 -0.78 -11.64
N THR A 60 -15.20 -0.62 -10.48
CA THR A 60 -14.68 0.20 -9.37
C THR A 60 -13.71 -0.56 -8.45
N GLN A 61 -13.72 -1.90 -8.48
CA GLN A 61 -12.91 -2.71 -7.56
C GLN A 61 -11.40 -2.41 -7.64
N PRO A 62 -10.78 -2.16 -8.82
CA PRO A 62 -9.37 -1.77 -8.89
C PRO A 62 -9.04 -0.49 -8.13
N LEU A 63 -10.00 0.42 -7.96
CA LEU A 63 -9.80 1.66 -7.23
C LEU A 63 -9.87 1.46 -5.72
N TYR A 64 -10.68 0.51 -5.24
CA TYR A 64 -10.69 0.13 -3.82
C TYR A 64 -9.47 -0.71 -3.42
N ASP A 65 -8.70 -1.19 -4.41
CA ASP A 65 -7.42 -1.88 -4.21
C ASP A 65 -6.30 -1.17 -5.00
N TRP A 66 -6.34 0.16 -5.13
CA TRP A 66 -5.43 0.97 -5.93
C TRP A 66 -3.94 0.74 -5.63
N PHE A 67 -3.64 0.22 -4.45
CA PHE A 67 -2.31 -0.13 -3.95
C PHE A 67 -1.84 -1.54 -4.36
N GLY A 68 -2.69 -2.33 -5.05
CA GLY A 68 -2.44 -3.74 -5.37
C GLY A 68 -1.96 -4.01 -6.79
N VAL A 69 -1.42 -3.02 -7.50
CA VAL A 69 -0.87 -3.22 -8.85
C VAL A 69 0.43 -4.00 -8.76
N LEU A 70 0.33 -5.31 -8.64
CA LEU A 70 1.46 -6.21 -8.46
C LEU A 70 1.38 -7.43 -9.39
N ASN A 71 2.57 -8.02 -9.61
CA ASN A 71 2.72 -9.37 -10.16
C ASN A 71 3.46 -10.23 -9.12
N SER A 72 2.79 -11.26 -8.62
CA SER A 72 3.28 -12.09 -7.52
C SER A 72 4.46 -13.00 -7.87
N ALA A 73 4.74 -13.18 -9.16
CA ALA A 73 5.80 -14.05 -9.66
C ALA A 73 6.91 -13.30 -10.41
N ALA A 74 6.87 -11.97 -10.41
CA ALA A 74 7.79 -11.19 -11.22
C ALA A 74 9.22 -11.20 -10.71
N ALA A 75 9.47 -11.27 -9.41
CA ALA A 75 10.81 -11.29 -8.80
C ALA A 75 11.73 -10.16 -9.33
N GLY A 76 11.19 -8.93 -9.46
CA GLY A 76 11.89 -7.77 -9.99
C GLY A 76 12.05 -7.72 -11.51
N ARG A 77 11.54 -8.72 -12.24
CA ARG A 77 11.63 -8.76 -13.71
C ARG A 77 10.76 -7.66 -14.35
N THR A 78 11.26 -7.12 -15.43
CA THR A 78 10.68 -5.99 -16.16
C THR A 78 10.60 -6.29 -17.65
N VAL A 79 11.57 -5.82 -18.43
CA VAL A 79 11.65 -6.05 -19.90
C VAL A 79 11.59 -7.53 -20.23
N GLY A 80 10.76 -7.90 -21.20
CA GLY A 80 10.58 -9.28 -21.64
C GLY A 80 9.73 -10.15 -20.70
N TYR A 81 9.39 -9.68 -19.50
CA TYR A 81 8.49 -10.35 -18.57
C TYR A 81 7.12 -9.67 -18.48
N ILE A 82 7.10 -8.36 -18.29
CA ILE A 82 5.87 -7.58 -18.42
C ILE A 82 5.72 -7.20 -19.89
N PRO A 83 4.66 -7.62 -20.59
CA PRO A 83 4.49 -7.34 -22.00
C PRO A 83 4.31 -5.85 -22.30
N ASP A 84 4.71 -5.41 -23.47
CA ASP A 84 4.38 -4.10 -24.00
C ASP A 84 2.86 -3.86 -23.98
N GLY A 85 2.46 -2.64 -23.65
CA GLY A 85 1.06 -2.29 -23.48
C GLY A 85 0.43 -2.78 -22.17
N LYS A 86 1.23 -3.41 -21.26
CA LYS A 86 0.77 -3.93 -19.96
C LYS A 86 1.60 -3.41 -18.78
N LEU A 87 2.34 -2.34 -19.01
CA LEU A 87 3.28 -1.84 -18.01
C LEU A 87 2.56 -1.28 -16.79
N CYS A 88 1.51 -0.47 -16.99
CA CYS A 88 0.80 0.21 -15.89
C CYS A 88 -0.04 -0.73 -15.04
N SER A 89 -0.47 -1.86 -15.58
CA SER A 89 -1.15 -2.93 -14.83
C SER A 89 -0.18 -3.95 -14.21
N GLY A 90 1.12 -3.94 -14.57
CA GLY A 90 2.06 -5.01 -14.21
C GLY A 90 1.66 -6.38 -14.77
N ASN A 91 0.91 -6.38 -15.90
CA ASN A 91 0.27 -7.55 -16.50
C ASN A 91 -0.74 -8.25 -15.55
N ASN A 92 -1.31 -7.52 -14.60
CA ASN A 92 -2.38 -7.99 -13.74
C ASN A 92 -3.74 -7.63 -14.37
N PRO A 93 -4.57 -8.64 -14.74
CA PRO A 93 -5.84 -8.41 -15.45
C PRO A 93 -6.81 -7.48 -14.71
N LYS A 94 -6.78 -7.46 -13.38
CA LYS A 94 -7.59 -6.57 -12.55
C LYS A 94 -7.39 -5.10 -12.90
N TYR A 95 -6.18 -4.72 -13.27
CA TYR A 95 -5.81 -3.33 -13.56
C TYR A 95 -5.63 -3.03 -15.05
N ALA A 96 -6.06 -3.93 -15.94
CA ALA A 96 -5.85 -3.79 -17.38
C ALA A 96 -6.43 -2.48 -17.96
N ALA A 97 -7.49 -1.93 -17.38
CA ALA A 97 -8.07 -0.66 -17.79
C ALA A 97 -7.10 0.53 -17.67
N TYR A 98 -6.13 0.46 -16.76
CA TYR A 98 -5.13 1.51 -16.50
C TYR A 98 -3.94 1.48 -17.48
N ASP A 99 -3.89 0.47 -18.35
CA ASP A 99 -2.97 0.44 -19.51
C ASP A 99 -3.48 1.25 -20.69
N ALA A 100 -4.73 1.73 -20.67
CA ALA A 100 -5.35 2.40 -21.81
C ALA A 100 -4.50 3.58 -22.31
N PRO A 101 -4.22 3.66 -23.64
CA PRO A 101 -3.47 4.75 -24.24
C PRO A 101 -4.37 5.99 -24.34
N ARG A 102 -4.16 6.95 -23.43
CA ARG A 102 -4.97 8.18 -23.31
C ARG A 102 -4.10 9.37 -22.91
N ALA A 103 -4.37 10.52 -23.52
CA ALA A 103 -3.68 11.78 -23.20
C ALA A 103 -4.35 12.56 -22.06
N ASP A 104 -5.51 12.10 -21.55
CA ASP A 104 -6.34 12.77 -20.56
C ASP A 104 -6.30 12.10 -19.17
N TRP A 105 -5.35 11.20 -18.92
CA TRP A 105 -5.10 10.71 -17.56
C TRP A 105 -4.79 11.89 -16.63
N PRO A 106 -5.26 11.88 -15.37
CA PRO A 106 -4.85 12.86 -14.36
C PRO A 106 -3.33 12.95 -14.31
N ALA A 107 -2.78 14.16 -14.27
CA ALA A 107 -1.34 14.36 -14.31
C ALA A 107 -0.87 15.36 -13.26
N THR A 108 0.31 15.09 -12.68
CA THR A 108 0.98 15.99 -11.75
C THR A 108 1.95 16.92 -12.48
N ASN A 109 1.87 18.23 -12.23
CA ASN A 109 2.84 19.19 -12.77
C ASN A 109 4.17 19.10 -12.00
N LEU A 110 5.27 18.97 -12.72
CA LEU A 110 6.61 18.85 -12.16
C LEU A 110 7.56 19.89 -12.76
N ASN A 111 8.43 20.45 -11.94
CA ASN A 111 9.48 21.34 -12.41
C ASN A 111 10.62 20.52 -13.01
N SER A 112 10.85 20.68 -14.30
CA SER A 112 11.93 20.00 -15.04
C SER A 112 13.28 20.21 -14.38
N GLY A 113 14.05 19.12 -14.22
CA GLY A 113 15.40 19.17 -13.67
C GLY A 113 15.49 19.57 -12.18
N SER A 114 14.39 19.66 -11.44
CA SER A 114 14.42 20.01 -10.01
C SER A 114 14.57 18.78 -9.12
N GLN A 115 14.91 18.98 -7.87
CA GLN A 115 14.74 17.95 -6.84
C GLN A 115 13.25 17.76 -6.55
N PHE A 116 12.86 16.51 -6.39
CA PHE A 116 11.49 16.13 -6.05
C PHE A 116 11.47 15.06 -4.96
N THR A 117 10.52 15.16 -4.05
CA THR A 117 10.28 14.16 -3.02
C THR A 117 9.09 13.29 -3.40
N PHE A 118 9.39 12.04 -3.70
CA PHE A 118 8.41 11.01 -4.00
C PHE A 118 7.84 10.47 -2.70
N THR A 119 6.52 10.26 -2.66
CA THR A 119 5.86 9.53 -1.58
C THR A 119 5.22 8.27 -2.14
N TYR A 120 5.52 7.14 -1.51
CA TYR A 120 4.98 5.84 -1.88
C TYR A 120 4.28 5.26 -0.65
N GLY A 121 2.96 5.16 -0.73
CA GLY A 121 2.17 4.56 0.34
C GLY A 121 2.44 3.06 0.41
N ALA A 122 2.84 2.60 1.59
CA ALA A 122 3.09 1.19 1.88
C ALA A 122 2.65 0.89 3.32
N TRP A 123 1.37 0.65 3.49
CA TRP A 123 0.78 0.38 4.80
C TRP A 123 1.27 -0.94 5.41
N VAL A 124 1.70 -1.87 4.58
CA VAL A 124 2.41 -3.08 4.98
C VAL A 124 3.80 -3.00 4.36
N PRO A 125 4.78 -2.42 5.07
CA PRO A 125 6.13 -2.26 4.55
C PRO A 125 6.85 -3.60 4.43
N HIS A 126 7.62 -3.76 3.36
CA HIS A 126 8.47 -4.93 3.13
C HIS A 126 9.82 -4.50 2.61
N PRO A 127 10.90 -5.22 2.94
CA PRO A 127 12.23 -4.90 2.46
C PRO A 127 12.34 -5.10 0.95
N GLY A 128 13.10 -4.20 0.29
CA GLY A 128 13.28 -4.26 -1.15
C GLY A 128 14.05 -3.09 -1.74
N ASN A 129 13.68 -2.72 -2.95
CA ASN A 129 14.26 -1.57 -3.65
C ASN A 129 13.24 -0.93 -4.59
N PHE A 130 13.46 0.34 -4.90
CA PHE A 130 12.69 1.12 -5.87
C PHE A 130 13.54 1.50 -7.07
N ARG A 131 12.95 1.43 -8.25
CA ARG A 131 13.53 1.91 -9.51
C ARG A 131 12.51 2.82 -10.20
N PHE A 132 12.92 4.05 -10.49
CA PHE A 132 12.11 5.06 -11.13
C PHE A 132 12.58 5.29 -12.55
N TYR A 133 11.72 5.05 -13.50
CA TYR A 133 11.95 5.28 -14.93
C TYR A 133 11.09 6.45 -15.40
N VAL A 134 11.46 7.06 -16.50
CA VAL A 134 10.63 8.08 -17.17
C VAL A 134 10.52 7.74 -18.65
N THR A 135 9.43 8.17 -19.26
CA THR A 135 9.27 8.03 -20.70
C THR A 135 10.23 8.95 -21.45
N ASN A 136 10.67 8.50 -22.62
CA ASN A 136 11.60 9.20 -23.50
C ASN A 136 10.86 9.92 -24.65
N SER A 137 11.61 10.50 -25.59
CA SER A 137 11.08 11.28 -26.72
C SER A 137 10.22 10.48 -27.72
N THR A 138 10.18 9.15 -27.63
CA THR A 138 9.33 8.30 -28.47
C THR A 138 7.95 8.06 -27.88
N TYR A 139 7.69 8.53 -26.66
CA TYR A 139 6.42 8.35 -26.00
C TYR A 139 5.31 9.16 -26.65
N ASP A 140 4.21 8.48 -26.96
CA ASP A 140 2.97 9.06 -27.47
C ASP A 140 1.82 8.56 -26.55
N PRO A 141 1.16 9.45 -25.80
CA PRO A 141 0.12 9.04 -24.85
C PRO A 141 -1.11 8.39 -25.51
N THR A 142 -1.25 8.51 -26.83
CA THR A 142 -2.35 7.92 -27.60
C THR A 142 -2.04 6.49 -28.08
N LYS A 143 -0.84 5.98 -27.78
CA LYS A 143 -0.40 4.63 -28.11
C LYS A 143 -0.10 3.81 -26.85
N PRO A 144 -0.21 2.48 -26.93
CA PRO A 144 0.18 1.63 -25.81
C PRO A 144 1.60 1.90 -25.34
N LEU A 145 1.82 2.03 -24.02
CA LEU A 145 3.13 2.21 -23.45
C LEU A 145 3.96 0.94 -23.61
N THR A 146 5.14 1.07 -24.21
CA THR A 146 6.10 -0.03 -24.39
C THR A 146 7.39 0.23 -23.63
N TRP A 147 8.18 -0.82 -23.41
CA TRP A 147 9.51 -0.67 -22.79
C TRP A 147 10.44 0.23 -23.60
N ALA A 148 10.29 0.27 -24.92
CA ALA A 148 11.05 1.17 -25.79
C ALA A 148 10.73 2.66 -25.57
N ASN A 149 9.56 2.96 -25.00
CA ASN A 149 9.18 4.33 -24.65
C ASN A 149 9.72 4.80 -23.30
N LEU A 150 10.35 3.92 -22.51
CA LEU A 150 11.02 4.28 -21.27
C LEU A 150 12.52 4.46 -21.52
N ASP A 151 13.17 5.32 -20.74
CA ASP A 151 14.62 5.33 -20.68
C ASP A 151 15.10 3.96 -20.19
N SER A 152 16.17 3.44 -20.79
CA SER A 152 16.67 2.09 -20.52
C SER A 152 17.23 1.94 -19.09
N GLN A 153 17.61 3.04 -18.46
CA GLN A 153 18.11 3.09 -17.10
C GLN A 153 17.15 3.89 -16.21
N PRO A 154 16.95 3.50 -14.96
CA PRO A 154 16.20 4.31 -14.02
C PRO A 154 16.94 5.61 -13.72
N PHE A 155 16.23 6.74 -13.67
CA PHE A 155 16.82 8.01 -13.27
C PHE A 155 17.04 8.12 -11.75
N LEU A 156 16.33 7.27 -10.98
CA LEU A 156 16.51 7.14 -9.53
C LEU A 156 16.40 5.66 -9.14
N THR A 157 17.36 5.20 -8.37
CA THR A 157 17.35 3.88 -7.72
C THR A 157 17.55 4.07 -6.22
N VAL A 158 16.66 3.47 -5.43
CA VAL A 158 16.72 3.49 -3.96
C VAL A 158 16.87 2.06 -3.48
N ASN A 159 18.03 1.71 -2.94
CA ASN A 159 18.37 0.36 -2.49
C ASN A 159 19.42 0.43 -1.35
N PRO A 160 19.10 -0.04 -0.14
CA PRO A 160 17.76 -0.51 0.27
C PRO A 160 16.73 0.64 0.30
N GLU A 161 15.46 0.29 0.41
CA GLU A 161 14.39 1.26 0.65
C GLU A 161 14.61 2.00 1.98
N PRO A 162 14.14 3.25 2.12
CA PRO A 162 14.17 3.96 3.39
C PRO A 162 13.22 3.32 4.40
N ALA A 163 13.47 3.55 5.68
CA ALA A 163 12.49 3.19 6.71
C ALA A 163 11.18 3.98 6.48
N PRO A 164 10.02 3.32 6.40
CA PRO A 164 8.76 4.03 6.21
C PRO A 164 8.36 4.77 7.49
N ALA A 165 7.81 5.95 7.32
CA ALA A 165 7.20 6.71 8.41
C ALA A 165 5.68 6.78 8.17
N ASN A 166 4.89 6.37 9.16
CA ASN A 166 3.42 6.39 9.08
C ASN A 166 2.85 5.65 7.85
N GLY A 167 3.46 4.54 7.44
CA GLY A 167 3.04 3.77 6.27
C GLY A 167 3.42 4.37 4.92
N VAL A 168 4.37 5.31 4.89
CA VAL A 168 4.82 5.99 3.67
C VAL A 168 6.34 5.90 3.55
N TYR A 169 6.84 5.49 2.40
CA TYR A 169 8.23 5.66 1.99
C TYR A 169 8.41 7.05 1.37
N THR A 170 9.38 7.78 1.85
CA THR A 170 9.76 9.10 1.31
C THR A 170 11.13 9.01 0.65
N MET A 171 11.21 9.34 -0.63
CA MET A 171 12.41 9.22 -1.44
C MET A 171 12.66 10.50 -2.21
N THR A 172 13.84 11.07 -2.13
CA THR A 172 14.18 12.31 -2.84
C THR A 172 15.15 12.02 -3.97
N GLY A 173 14.88 12.57 -5.15
CA GLY A 173 15.69 12.41 -6.33
C GLY A 173 15.65 13.62 -7.27
N GLN A 174 16.64 13.69 -8.18
CA GLN A 174 16.70 14.68 -9.23
C GLN A 174 15.78 14.26 -10.37
N LEU A 175 14.82 15.11 -10.73
CA LEU A 175 13.98 14.90 -11.91
C LEU A 175 14.78 15.07 -13.20
N PRO A 176 14.48 14.28 -14.24
CA PRO A 176 15.05 14.50 -15.57
C PRO A 176 14.69 15.87 -16.16
N ALA A 177 15.58 16.41 -17.00
CA ALA A 177 15.34 17.66 -17.72
C ALA A 177 14.49 17.41 -18.97
N LEU A 178 13.17 17.30 -18.79
CA LEU A 178 12.19 16.99 -19.83
C LEU A 178 11.14 18.10 -19.95
N THR A 179 10.32 18.03 -20.99
CA THR A 179 9.19 18.94 -21.22
C THR A 179 7.95 18.16 -21.64
N GLY A 180 6.77 18.72 -21.36
CA GLY A 180 5.50 18.14 -21.79
C GLY A 180 5.07 16.93 -20.97
N ARG A 181 4.09 16.19 -21.50
CA ARG A 181 3.50 15.02 -20.83
C ARG A 181 4.43 13.83 -20.92
N GLN A 182 4.66 13.21 -19.78
CA GLN A 182 5.48 12.02 -19.60
C GLN A 182 4.81 11.07 -18.60
N ILE A 183 5.33 9.86 -18.47
CA ILE A 183 5.00 8.94 -17.39
C ILE A 183 6.24 8.70 -16.55
N ILE A 184 6.11 8.84 -15.23
CA ILE A 184 7.05 8.27 -14.28
C ILE A 184 6.56 6.85 -13.95
N TYR A 185 7.40 5.87 -14.29
CA TYR A 185 7.13 4.45 -14.07
C TYR A 185 7.98 3.93 -12.91
N VAL A 186 7.32 3.41 -11.88
CA VAL A 186 8.01 2.94 -10.68
C VAL A 186 7.85 1.44 -10.52
N VAL A 187 8.96 0.79 -10.20
CA VAL A 187 9.04 -0.64 -9.90
C VAL A 187 9.54 -0.79 -8.46
N TRP A 188 8.68 -1.29 -7.57
CA TRP A 188 9.07 -1.71 -6.23
C TRP A 188 9.23 -3.22 -6.20
N THR A 189 10.47 -3.68 -5.97
CA THR A 189 10.81 -5.10 -5.89
C THR A 189 11.05 -5.49 -4.44
N ARG A 190 10.28 -6.43 -3.93
CA ARG A 190 10.51 -7.00 -2.60
C ARG A 190 11.76 -7.90 -2.61
N SER A 191 12.50 -7.91 -1.50
CA SER A 191 13.63 -8.83 -1.28
C SER A 191 13.25 -10.08 -0.48
N ASP A 192 12.08 -10.06 0.16
CA ASP A 192 11.56 -11.16 1.00
C ASP A 192 10.50 -12.01 0.29
N SER A 193 10.13 -11.68 -0.94
CA SER A 193 9.21 -12.46 -1.79
C SER A 193 9.45 -12.19 -3.28
N ASN A 194 8.72 -12.91 -4.15
CA ASN A 194 8.74 -12.68 -5.60
C ASN A 194 7.79 -11.55 -6.05
N GLU A 195 7.07 -10.91 -5.15
CA GLU A 195 6.16 -9.83 -5.51
C GLU A 195 6.90 -8.61 -6.02
N THR A 196 6.39 -8.04 -7.08
CA THR A 196 6.90 -6.79 -7.64
C THR A 196 5.71 -5.90 -7.97
N PHE A 197 5.78 -4.65 -7.51
CA PHE A 197 4.74 -3.65 -7.70
C PHE A 197 5.13 -2.69 -8.82
N TYR A 198 4.12 -2.22 -9.55
CA TYR A 198 4.28 -1.33 -10.68
C TYR A 198 3.36 -0.14 -10.55
N SER A 199 3.83 1.05 -10.90
CA SER A 199 3.03 2.27 -10.87
C SER A 199 3.33 3.13 -12.09
N CYS A 200 2.29 3.58 -12.79
CA CYS A 200 2.36 4.62 -13.80
C CYS A 200 1.77 5.90 -13.22
N SER A 201 2.56 6.97 -13.18
CA SER A 201 2.11 8.31 -12.82
C SER A 201 2.28 9.24 -14.00
N ASP A 202 1.17 9.73 -14.53
CA ASP A 202 1.22 10.74 -15.60
C ASP A 202 1.69 12.07 -15.00
N VAL A 203 2.64 12.72 -15.66
CA VAL A 203 3.24 13.97 -15.22
C VAL A 203 3.38 14.95 -16.39
N VAL A 204 3.46 16.24 -16.09
CA VAL A 204 3.76 17.26 -17.07
C VAL A 204 4.94 18.07 -16.61
N PHE A 205 6.06 18.00 -17.35
CA PHE A 205 7.26 18.75 -17.09
C PHE A 205 7.18 20.14 -17.74
N GLY A 206 7.44 21.21 -16.96
CA GLY A 206 7.47 22.60 -17.46
C GLY A 206 6.23 23.40 -17.12
N THR A 207 6.30 24.70 -17.42
CA THR A 207 5.26 25.71 -17.07
C THR A 207 4.21 25.83 -18.17
N GLY A 208 3.35 24.87 -18.45
CA GLY A 208 2.51 25.09 -19.63
C GLY A 208 1.21 24.35 -19.80
N GLY A 209 0.83 23.46 -18.94
CA GLY A 209 -0.45 22.76 -19.07
C GLY A 209 -1.26 22.85 -17.79
N VAL A 210 -2.48 23.39 -17.88
CA VAL A 210 -3.47 23.21 -16.79
C VAL A 210 -4.06 21.82 -16.97
N PHE A 211 -3.33 20.79 -16.52
CA PHE A 211 -3.92 19.47 -16.34
C PHE A 211 -4.44 19.38 -14.91
N PRO A 212 -5.59 18.74 -14.69
CA PRO A 212 -6.06 18.53 -13.34
C PRO A 212 -5.00 17.75 -12.57
N THR A 213 -4.40 18.39 -11.57
CA THR A 213 -3.51 17.69 -10.64
C THR A 213 -4.40 17.00 -9.61
N PRO A 214 -4.25 15.70 -9.38
CA PRO A 214 -4.97 15.05 -8.30
C PRO A 214 -4.68 15.80 -7.01
N THR A 215 -5.72 16.27 -6.34
CA THR A 215 -5.57 16.84 -5.00
C THR A 215 -5.18 15.69 -4.06
N PRO A 216 -4.08 15.80 -3.30
CA PRO A 216 -3.75 14.80 -2.30
C PRO A 216 -4.98 14.56 -1.41
N ALA A 217 -5.27 13.28 -1.13
CA ALA A 217 -6.34 12.98 -0.18
C ALA A 217 -6.04 13.69 1.15
N PRO A 218 -7.03 14.35 1.75
CA PRO A 218 -6.85 14.85 3.08
C PRO A 218 -6.48 13.68 4.01
N PRO A 219 -5.57 13.87 4.97
CA PRO A 219 -5.25 12.83 5.94
C PRO A 219 -6.56 12.36 6.60
N PRO A 220 -6.71 11.05 6.88
CA PRO A 220 -7.90 10.57 7.54
C PRO A 220 -8.09 11.28 8.88
N THR A 221 -9.32 11.61 9.21
CA THR A 221 -9.68 12.05 10.55
C THR A 221 -10.43 10.93 11.25
N CYS A 222 -10.20 10.76 12.56
CA CYS A 222 -10.79 9.65 13.29
C CYS A 222 -11.03 10.00 14.75
N THR A 223 -12.03 9.33 15.32
CA THR A 223 -12.21 9.22 16.77
C THR A 223 -11.93 7.79 17.19
N ALA A 224 -11.43 7.58 18.42
CA ALA A 224 -11.17 6.25 18.92
C ALA A 224 -11.55 6.09 20.38
N VAL A 225 -12.09 4.89 20.71
CA VAL A 225 -12.43 4.49 22.06
C VAL A 225 -11.77 3.15 22.36
N ALA A 226 -10.94 3.11 23.42
CA ALA A 226 -10.39 1.88 23.95
C ALA A 226 -11.13 1.48 25.22
N THR A 227 -11.58 0.22 25.30
CA THR A 227 -12.34 -0.31 26.42
C THR A 227 -11.72 -1.62 26.89
N ILE A 228 -11.41 -1.72 28.19
CA ILE A 228 -11.06 -3.00 28.80
C ILE A 228 -12.38 -3.75 29.05
N THR A 229 -12.54 -4.89 28.41
CA THR A 229 -13.81 -5.66 28.45
C THR A 229 -13.79 -6.76 29.52
N ASN A 230 -12.59 -7.25 29.89
CA ASN A 230 -12.42 -8.23 30.93
C ASN A 230 -11.01 -8.19 31.52
N THR A 231 -10.84 -8.58 32.79
CA THR A 231 -9.55 -8.67 33.47
C THR A 231 -9.47 -9.93 34.32
N TRP A 232 -8.27 -10.52 34.39
CA TRP A 232 -7.95 -11.67 35.25
C TRP A 232 -6.52 -11.54 35.78
N GLN A 233 -6.12 -12.43 36.64
CA GLN A 233 -4.75 -12.42 37.14
C GLN A 233 -3.73 -12.66 36.00
N GLY A 234 -2.92 -11.66 35.71
CA GLY A 234 -1.85 -11.72 34.69
C GLY A 234 -2.29 -11.42 33.27
N GLY A 235 -3.53 -10.95 33.03
CA GLY A 235 -3.96 -10.57 31.68
C GLY A 235 -5.29 -9.85 31.62
N TYR A 236 -5.63 -9.42 30.40
CA TYR A 236 -6.90 -8.73 30.13
C TYR A 236 -7.32 -8.88 28.67
N GLN A 237 -8.57 -8.59 28.44
CA GLN A 237 -9.18 -8.43 27.13
C GLN A 237 -9.60 -6.99 26.92
N ALA A 238 -9.34 -6.46 25.74
CA ALA A 238 -9.72 -5.10 25.38
C ALA A 238 -10.26 -5.02 23.95
N ASN A 239 -10.94 -3.93 23.70
CA ASN A 239 -11.47 -3.55 22.39
C ASN A 239 -11.05 -2.12 22.06
N VAL A 240 -10.57 -1.91 20.82
CA VAL A 240 -10.29 -0.59 20.25
C VAL A 240 -11.27 -0.37 19.10
N ALA A 241 -12.18 0.57 19.29
CA ALA A 241 -13.13 1.00 18.27
C ALA A 241 -12.61 2.29 17.62
N VAL A 242 -12.50 2.33 16.29
CA VAL A 242 -12.05 3.48 15.54
C VAL A 242 -13.09 3.86 14.51
N THR A 243 -13.52 5.10 14.54
CA THR A 243 -14.50 5.67 13.59
C THR A 243 -13.76 6.58 12.61
N ASN A 244 -13.91 6.36 11.32
CA ASN A 244 -13.46 7.27 10.29
C ASN A 244 -14.40 8.48 10.26
N THR A 245 -13.96 9.64 10.73
CA THR A 245 -14.71 10.91 10.70
C THR A 245 -14.39 11.76 9.47
N GLY A 246 -13.50 11.29 8.58
CA GLY A 246 -13.19 11.93 7.32
C GLY A 246 -14.30 11.78 6.29
N THR A 247 -14.10 12.41 5.14
CA THR A 247 -15.07 12.40 4.03
C THR A 247 -14.83 11.28 3.02
N LEU A 248 -13.63 10.67 3.02
CA LEU A 248 -13.25 9.57 2.15
C LEU A 248 -13.15 8.25 2.93
N ALA A 249 -13.36 7.14 2.24
CA ALA A 249 -13.06 5.83 2.81
C ALA A 249 -11.56 5.68 3.06
N VAL A 250 -11.17 5.05 4.16
CA VAL A 250 -9.77 4.67 4.44
C VAL A 250 -9.56 3.24 3.95
N ILE A 251 -8.66 3.04 2.97
CA ILE A 251 -8.46 1.76 2.28
C ILE A 251 -6.99 1.54 1.92
N PRO A 252 -6.36 0.44 2.35
CA PRO A 252 -6.79 -0.36 3.49
C PRO A 252 -6.65 0.44 4.79
N TRP A 253 -7.46 0.14 5.78
CA TRP A 253 -7.26 0.76 7.08
C TRP A 253 -6.20 0.00 7.89
N VAL A 254 -5.36 0.76 8.55
CA VAL A 254 -4.39 0.28 9.54
C VAL A 254 -4.58 1.10 10.82
N VAL A 255 -4.85 0.42 11.91
CA VAL A 255 -4.93 1.03 13.23
C VAL A 255 -3.71 0.62 14.04
N SER A 256 -3.09 1.57 14.73
CA SER A 256 -2.02 1.25 15.66
C SER A 256 -2.20 1.98 16.98
N TRP A 257 -1.68 1.39 18.07
CA TRP A 257 -1.70 1.98 19.40
C TRP A 257 -0.51 1.48 20.23
N THR A 258 -0.26 2.13 21.35
CA THR A 258 0.82 1.78 22.26
C THR A 258 0.24 1.06 23.49
N LEU A 259 0.82 -0.08 23.84
CA LEU A 259 0.55 -0.79 25.09
C LEU A 259 1.51 -0.31 26.21
N PRO A 260 1.13 -0.44 27.47
CA PRO A 260 2.04 -0.23 28.59
C PRO A 260 3.27 -1.14 28.51
N THR A 261 4.37 -0.69 29.06
CA THR A 261 5.61 -1.49 29.14
C THR A 261 5.36 -2.80 29.89
N GLY A 262 5.84 -3.91 29.34
CA GLY A 262 5.70 -5.24 29.93
C GLY A 262 4.38 -5.94 29.60
N VAL A 263 3.54 -5.32 28.77
CA VAL A 263 2.32 -5.94 28.24
C VAL A 263 2.63 -6.63 26.91
N THR A 264 2.19 -7.87 26.77
CA THR A 264 2.43 -8.70 25.56
C THR A 264 1.11 -9.14 24.96
N LEU A 265 0.96 -8.94 23.66
CA LEU A 265 -0.17 -9.44 22.88
C LEU A 265 -0.20 -10.97 22.88
N VAL A 266 -1.35 -11.54 23.17
CA VAL A 266 -1.60 -12.99 23.08
C VAL A 266 -2.32 -13.34 21.78
N SER A 267 -3.38 -12.60 21.48
CA SER A 267 -4.19 -12.81 20.26
C SER A 267 -5.00 -11.56 19.94
N GLY A 268 -5.47 -11.45 18.70
CA GLY A 268 -6.40 -10.42 18.26
C GLY A 268 -7.41 -10.95 17.26
N TRP A 269 -8.53 -10.22 17.07
CA TRP A 269 -9.58 -10.56 16.11
C TRP A 269 -10.16 -9.31 15.47
N ASN A 270 -10.90 -9.52 14.38
CA ASN A 270 -11.43 -8.50 13.46
C ASN A 270 -10.35 -7.72 12.70
N ALA A 271 -9.08 -8.12 12.83
CA ALA A 271 -7.92 -7.59 12.12
C ALA A 271 -6.79 -8.61 12.15
N THR A 272 -5.79 -8.46 11.33
CA THR A 272 -4.48 -9.09 11.57
C THR A 272 -3.74 -8.24 12.58
N VAL A 273 -3.61 -8.73 13.80
CA VAL A 273 -3.02 -7.98 14.93
C VAL A 273 -1.63 -8.49 15.22
N THR A 274 -0.65 -7.60 15.21
CA THR A 274 0.76 -7.89 15.50
C THR A 274 1.29 -6.91 16.55
N GLN A 275 2.38 -7.30 17.22
CA GLN A 275 3.09 -6.45 18.17
C GLN A 275 4.54 -6.30 17.75
N ASP A 276 5.01 -5.04 17.74
CA ASP A 276 6.42 -4.69 17.63
C ASP A 276 6.80 -3.83 18.85
N SER A 277 7.64 -4.40 19.72
CA SER A 277 8.00 -3.79 21.01
C SER A 277 6.74 -3.54 21.87
N ASN A 278 6.37 -2.29 22.13
CA ASN A 278 5.13 -1.93 22.82
C ASN A 278 4.04 -1.41 21.89
N LYS A 279 4.27 -1.39 20.57
CA LYS A 279 3.32 -0.93 19.56
C LYS A 279 2.51 -2.11 19.01
N ILE A 280 1.20 -1.99 19.03
CA ILE A 280 0.30 -2.88 18.30
C ILE A 280 -0.02 -2.29 16.94
N ILE A 281 -0.05 -3.15 15.93
CA ILE A 281 -0.46 -2.83 14.57
C ILE A 281 -1.57 -3.80 14.20
N ALA A 282 -2.73 -3.26 13.87
CA ALA A 282 -3.90 -4.00 13.42
C ALA A 282 -4.20 -3.61 11.96
N THR A 283 -4.02 -4.56 11.05
CA THR A 283 -4.27 -4.34 9.62
C THR A 283 -5.62 -4.92 9.22
N ALA A 284 -6.29 -4.21 8.32
CA ALA A 284 -7.58 -4.59 7.78
C ALA A 284 -7.59 -6.03 7.24
N PRO A 285 -8.58 -6.84 7.55
CA PRO A 285 -8.73 -8.14 6.92
C PRO A 285 -9.22 -7.99 5.47
N SER A 286 -8.89 -8.96 4.61
CA SER A 286 -9.22 -8.91 3.18
C SER A 286 -10.73 -8.76 2.88
N TRP A 287 -11.58 -9.23 3.78
CA TRP A 287 -13.05 -9.15 3.65
C TRP A 287 -13.65 -7.83 4.16
N GLN A 288 -12.86 -6.98 4.85
CA GLN A 288 -13.28 -5.67 5.38
C GLN A 288 -12.13 -4.65 5.31
N HIS A 289 -11.44 -4.58 4.19
CA HIS A 289 -10.28 -3.69 4.07
C HIS A 289 -10.65 -2.20 3.89
N SER A 290 -11.92 -1.88 3.61
CA SER A 290 -12.43 -0.51 3.52
C SER A 290 -13.10 -0.10 4.83
N LEU A 291 -12.77 1.11 5.31
CA LEU A 291 -13.45 1.80 6.40
C LEU A 291 -14.11 3.06 5.83
N PRO A 292 -15.37 3.00 5.38
CA PRO A 292 -16.07 4.14 4.80
C PRO A 292 -16.16 5.35 5.74
N ALA A 293 -16.40 6.54 5.17
CA ALA A 293 -16.72 7.74 5.94
C ALA A 293 -17.88 7.50 6.91
N GLY A 294 -17.74 7.91 8.15
CA GLY A 294 -18.71 7.71 9.22
C GLY A 294 -18.79 6.28 9.79
N SER A 295 -18.05 5.32 9.23
CA SER A 295 -18.08 3.93 9.70
C SER A 295 -17.07 3.68 10.82
N THR A 296 -17.36 2.65 11.65
CA THR A 296 -16.51 2.23 12.77
C THR A 296 -15.99 0.81 12.54
N THR A 297 -14.71 0.59 12.76
CA THR A 297 -14.12 -0.75 12.92
C THR A 297 -13.83 -1.01 14.40
N SER A 298 -13.88 -2.27 14.81
CA SER A 298 -13.70 -2.67 16.21
C SER A 298 -12.75 -3.85 16.29
N ILE A 299 -11.59 -3.61 16.89
CA ILE A 299 -10.49 -4.57 16.98
C ILE A 299 -10.42 -5.07 18.43
N GLY A 300 -10.64 -6.37 18.61
CA GLY A 300 -10.47 -6.98 19.91
C GLY A 300 -9.09 -7.63 20.08
N TYR A 301 -8.57 -7.64 21.30
CA TYR A 301 -7.33 -8.34 21.60
C TYR A 301 -7.27 -8.83 23.05
N VAL A 302 -6.43 -9.85 23.25
CA VAL A 302 -6.04 -10.37 24.58
C VAL A 302 -4.57 -10.07 24.77
N ALA A 303 -4.21 -9.59 25.95
CA ALA A 303 -2.83 -9.35 26.35
C ALA A 303 -2.51 -9.86 27.74
N THR A 304 -1.26 -10.24 27.98
CA THR A 304 -0.71 -10.50 29.33
C THR A 304 -0.18 -9.22 29.93
N GLY A 305 -0.26 -9.09 31.25
CA GLY A 305 0.21 -7.94 32.00
C GLY A 305 -0.93 -7.16 32.64
N THR A 306 -0.68 -5.88 32.97
CA THR A 306 -1.66 -5.02 33.64
C THR A 306 -2.48 -4.24 32.61
N ALA A 307 -3.80 -4.17 32.83
CA ALA A 307 -4.73 -3.45 31.94
C ALA A 307 -4.68 -1.92 32.09
N VAL A 308 -4.00 -1.41 33.12
CA VAL A 308 -4.00 0.03 33.46
C VAL A 308 -2.56 0.55 33.52
N PRO A 309 -2.26 1.66 32.83
CA PRO A 309 -3.13 2.42 31.92
C PRO A 309 -3.53 1.60 30.69
N GLY A 310 -4.66 1.93 30.07
CA GLY A 310 -5.11 1.31 28.82
C GLY A 310 -4.25 1.69 27.62
N PRO A 311 -4.59 1.21 26.42
CA PRO A 311 -3.90 1.59 25.18
C PRO A 311 -3.99 3.10 24.92
N THR A 312 -2.88 3.68 24.44
CA THR A 312 -2.76 5.11 24.16
C THR A 312 -2.24 5.37 22.76
N GLY A 313 -2.37 6.61 22.29
CA GLY A 313 -1.82 7.00 20.99
C GLY A 313 -2.41 6.21 19.83
N ILE A 314 -3.75 6.11 19.79
CA ILE A 314 -4.45 5.38 18.72
C ILE A 314 -4.36 6.20 17.42
N VAL A 315 -3.95 5.54 16.35
CA VAL A 315 -3.65 6.14 15.04
C VAL A 315 -4.36 5.34 13.95
N LEU A 316 -5.02 6.02 13.01
CA LEU A 316 -5.58 5.46 11.79
C LEU A 316 -4.78 5.95 10.58
N ASN A 317 -4.11 5.07 9.84
CA ASN A 317 -3.27 5.40 8.68
C ASN A 317 -2.39 6.65 8.88
N GLY A 318 -1.67 6.71 10.01
CA GLY A 318 -0.77 7.82 10.34
C GLY A 318 -1.44 9.02 11.00
N ALA A 319 -2.76 9.15 11.00
CA ALA A 319 -3.48 10.23 11.67
C ALA A 319 -3.86 9.86 13.11
N THR A 320 -3.52 10.70 14.08
CA THR A 320 -3.91 10.49 15.49
C THR A 320 -5.41 10.67 15.65
N CYS A 321 -6.07 9.68 16.25
CA CYS A 321 -7.50 9.75 16.55
C CYS A 321 -7.73 10.56 17.85
N THR A 322 -8.82 11.37 17.84
CA THR A 322 -9.30 12.13 19.01
C THR A 322 -10.30 11.34 19.84
#